data_d7e8c7c5302e9ec890ed579d10c48610
#
_entry.id   d7e8c7c5302e9ec890ed579d10c48610
#
_cell.length_a   1.000
_cell.length_b   1.000
_cell.length_c   1.000
_cell.angle_alpha   90.00
_cell.angle_beta   90.00
_cell.angle_gamma   90.00
#
_symmetry.space_group_name_H-M   'P 1'
#
loop_
_entity.id
_entity.type
_entity.pdbx_description
1 polymer ?
#
loop_
_entity_poly.entity_id
_entity_poly.type
_entity_poly.pdbx_seq_one_letter_code
_entity_poly.pdbx_strand_id
1 'polypeptide(L)'
;MKEMVNLNFRWFMQTLLDRKDRMSMNCGLEVRVPFCDYRIAEYLYSVPWEYKDYHGREKGLLRYAMSDCLPEEILHRKKSPYPKTYDPKYLELASKKL
;
A
#
# COMPACT_ATOMS: atom_id res chain seq x y z
N MET A 1 9.07 8.00 -14.38
CA MET A 1 8.26 8.02 -13.15
C MET A 1 6.76 7.98 -13.44
N LYS A 2 6.19 8.84 -14.27
CA LYS A 2 4.74 8.82 -14.63
C LYS A 2 4.27 7.50 -15.23
N GLU A 3 5.08 6.85 -16.06
CA GLU A 3 4.78 5.52 -16.63
C GLU A 3 4.67 4.43 -15.54
N MET A 4 5.59 4.43 -14.59
CA MET A 4 5.51 3.49 -13.45
C MET A 4 4.23 3.68 -12.64
N VAL A 5 3.84 4.93 -12.39
CA VAL A 5 2.58 5.24 -11.67
C VAL A 5 1.38 4.75 -12.49
N ASN A 6 1.37 4.97 -13.80
CA ASN A 6 0.33 4.52 -14.69
C ASN A 6 0.21 2.99 -14.73
N LEU A 7 1.34 2.27 -14.81
CA LEU A 7 1.37 0.81 -14.74
C LEU A 7 0.85 0.29 -13.39
N ASN A 8 1.22 0.95 -12.29
CA ASN A 8 0.70 0.59 -10.96
C ASN A 8 -0.82 0.74 -10.89
N PHE A 9 -1.39 1.82 -11.42
CA PHE A 9 -2.84 2.01 -11.43
C PHE A 9 -3.57 1.01 -12.33
N ARG A 10 -3.08 0.79 -13.54
CA ARG A 10 -3.76 -0.04 -14.55
C ARG A 10 -3.66 -1.54 -14.29
N TRP A 11 -2.58 -2.00 -13.67
CA TRP A 11 -2.31 -3.43 -13.51
C TRP A 11 -2.26 -3.85 -12.04
N PHE A 12 -1.31 -3.31 -11.30
CA PHE A 12 -1.04 -3.79 -9.95
C PHE A 12 -2.19 -3.49 -8.98
N MET A 13 -2.63 -2.24 -8.94
CA MET A 13 -3.70 -1.81 -8.04
C MET A 13 -5.03 -2.47 -8.41
N GLN A 14 -5.36 -2.51 -9.71
CA GLN A 14 -6.57 -3.17 -10.19
C GLN A 14 -6.60 -4.66 -9.82
N THR A 15 -5.50 -5.37 -10.02
CA THR A 15 -5.38 -6.79 -9.63
C THR A 15 -5.57 -7.00 -8.14
N LEU A 16 -5.00 -6.11 -7.30
CA LEU A 16 -5.15 -6.20 -5.85
C LEU A 16 -6.58 -5.92 -5.39
N LEU A 17 -7.24 -4.94 -5.99
CA LEU A 17 -8.62 -4.58 -5.69
C LEU A 17 -9.58 -5.71 -6.08
N ASP A 18 -9.45 -6.22 -7.29
CA ASP A 18 -10.26 -7.31 -7.83
C ASP A 18 -10.13 -8.59 -6.97
N ARG A 19 -8.91 -8.94 -6.61
CA ARG A 19 -8.64 -10.07 -5.71
C ARG A 19 -9.31 -9.88 -4.35
N LYS A 20 -9.17 -8.70 -3.74
CA LYS A 20 -9.78 -8.41 -2.44
C LYS A 20 -11.30 -8.44 -2.51
N ASP A 21 -11.86 -7.79 -3.51
CA ASP A 21 -13.31 -7.72 -3.69
C ASP A 21 -13.91 -9.13 -3.85
N ARG A 22 -13.42 -9.91 -4.78
CA ARG A 22 -13.94 -11.27 -5.05
C ARG A 22 -13.80 -12.21 -3.85
N MET A 23 -12.66 -12.22 -3.18
CA MET A 23 -12.42 -13.12 -2.07
C MET A 23 -13.23 -12.73 -0.83
N SER A 24 -13.31 -11.45 -0.50
CA SER A 24 -14.05 -10.99 0.67
C SER A 24 -15.55 -11.02 0.45
N MET A 25 -16.04 -10.63 -0.71
CA MET A 25 -17.47 -10.70 -1.04
C MET A 25 -17.99 -12.14 -1.09
N ASN A 26 -17.17 -13.09 -1.50
CA ASN A 26 -17.52 -14.51 -1.41
C ASN A 26 -17.79 -14.98 0.03
N CYS A 27 -17.22 -14.30 1.01
CA CYS A 27 -17.46 -14.54 2.44
C CYS A 27 -18.48 -13.55 3.05
N GLY A 28 -19.14 -12.73 2.24
CA GLY A 28 -20.07 -11.71 2.71
C GLY A 28 -19.42 -10.52 3.41
N LEU A 29 -18.11 -10.31 3.21
CA LEU A 29 -17.36 -9.22 3.83
C LEU A 29 -17.07 -8.11 2.82
N GLU A 30 -17.62 -6.93 3.03
CA GLU A 30 -17.31 -5.74 2.23
C GLU A 30 -15.97 -5.13 2.68
N VAL A 31 -15.03 -4.98 1.76
CA VAL A 31 -13.74 -4.32 1.99
C VAL A 31 -13.72 -2.97 1.31
N ARG A 32 -13.49 -1.91 2.08
CA ARG A 32 -13.34 -0.54 1.58
C ARG A 32 -11.89 -0.11 1.60
N VAL A 33 -11.45 0.56 0.53
CA VAL A 33 -10.06 0.98 0.31
C VAL A 33 -9.99 2.49 0.03
N PRO A 34 -10.09 3.35 1.05
CA PRO A 34 -10.22 4.80 0.87
C PRO A 34 -9.04 5.42 0.11
N PHE A 35 -7.84 4.86 0.19
CA PHE A 35 -6.68 5.34 -0.58
C PHE A 35 -6.74 5.04 -2.08
N CYS A 36 -7.70 4.23 -2.52
CA CYS A 36 -7.94 3.98 -3.94
C CYS A 36 -9.05 4.86 -4.52
N ASP A 37 -9.47 5.90 -3.80
CA ASP A 37 -10.40 6.91 -4.33
C ASP A 37 -9.76 7.59 -5.55
N TYR A 38 -10.49 7.61 -6.67
CA TYR A 38 -10.01 8.18 -7.93
C TYR A 38 -9.61 9.65 -7.81
N ARG A 39 -10.29 10.44 -6.94
CA ARG A 39 -9.98 11.84 -6.70
C ARG A 39 -8.61 12.03 -6.10
N ILE A 40 -8.23 11.14 -5.17
CA ILE A 40 -6.87 11.11 -4.59
C ILE A 40 -5.86 10.73 -5.66
N ALA A 41 -6.19 9.74 -6.50
CA ALA A 41 -5.33 9.29 -7.58
C ALA A 41 -5.07 10.39 -8.61
N GLU A 42 -6.11 11.11 -9.06
CA GLU A 42 -6.01 12.24 -9.99
C GLU A 42 -5.18 13.38 -9.42
N TYR A 43 -5.45 13.76 -8.18
CA TYR A 43 -4.69 14.79 -7.49
C TYR A 43 -3.21 14.42 -7.40
N LEU A 44 -2.92 13.24 -6.87
CA LEU A 44 -1.54 12.78 -6.69
C LEU A 44 -0.81 12.54 -8.01
N TYR A 45 -1.51 12.19 -9.09
CA TYR A 45 -0.89 12.02 -10.40
C TYR A 45 -0.23 13.30 -10.90
N SER A 46 -0.86 14.45 -10.63
CA SER A 46 -0.38 15.78 -11.01
C SER A 46 0.71 16.33 -10.09
N VAL A 47 0.83 15.84 -8.87
CA VAL A 47 1.81 16.31 -7.89
C VAL A 47 3.23 15.88 -8.31
N PRO A 48 4.22 16.79 -8.36
CA PRO A 48 5.62 16.46 -8.60
C PRO A 48 6.17 15.47 -7.57
N TRP A 49 7.14 14.65 -8.02
CA TRP A 49 7.71 13.61 -7.16
C TRP A 49 8.39 14.16 -5.90
N GLU A 50 9.02 15.29 -6.01
CA GLU A 50 9.73 16.01 -4.92
C GLU A 50 8.82 16.27 -3.71
N TYR A 51 7.55 16.56 -3.97
CA TYR A 51 6.56 16.72 -2.90
C TYR A 51 6.05 15.39 -2.35
N LYS A 52 5.98 14.35 -3.17
CA LYS A 52 5.57 13.00 -2.72
C LYS A 52 6.60 12.38 -1.78
N ASP A 53 7.87 12.60 -2.10
CA ASP A 53 9.04 12.16 -1.32
C ASP A 53 9.56 13.29 -0.40
N TYR A 54 8.65 14.00 0.22
CA TYR A 54 8.97 15.15 1.04
C TYR A 54 9.98 14.80 2.13
N HIS A 55 11.08 15.53 2.20
CA HIS A 55 12.25 15.28 3.03
C HIS A 55 12.97 13.94 2.75
N GLY A 56 12.90 13.41 1.52
CA GLY A 56 13.53 12.14 1.17
C GLY A 56 12.95 10.94 1.90
N ARG A 57 11.69 11.02 2.31
CA ARG A 57 11.03 10.01 3.12
C ARG A 57 9.83 9.40 2.39
N GLU A 58 9.74 8.07 2.44
CA GLU A 58 8.58 7.38 1.84
C GLU A 58 7.26 7.92 2.39
N LYS A 59 6.30 8.21 1.50
CA LYS A 59 5.01 8.81 1.84
C LYS A 59 5.11 10.17 2.56
N GLY A 60 6.18 10.95 2.26
CA GLY A 60 6.46 12.21 2.93
C GLY A 60 5.29 13.17 2.94
N LEU A 61 4.64 13.39 1.79
CA LEU A 61 3.45 14.24 1.66
C LEU A 61 2.30 13.80 2.57
N LEU A 62 2.01 12.49 2.60
CA LEU A 62 0.95 11.95 3.45
C LEU A 62 1.27 12.13 4.94
N ARG A 63 2.51 11.87 5.33
CA ARG A 63 2.97 12.05 6.71
C ARG A 63 2.86 13.52 7.14
N TYR A 64 3.27 14.43 6.27
CA TYR A 64 3.13 15.86 6.51
C TYR A 64 1.66 16.28 6.65
N ALA A 65 0.81 15.84 5.75
CA ALA A 65 -0.63 16.16 5.78
C ALA A 65 -1.35 15.58 7.01
N MET A 66 -0.81 14.53 7.63
CA MET A 66 -1.41 13.87 8.80
C MET A 66 -0.70 14.21 10.12
N SER A 67 0.23 15.18 10.12
CA SER A 67 1.00 15.55 11.32
C SER A 67 0.13 15.97 12.50
N ASP A 68 -0.99 16.64 12.22
CA ASP A 68 -1.90 17.12 13.26
C ASP A 68 -2.95 16.07 13.68
N CYS A 69 -3.05 14.96 12.93
CA CYS A 69 -4.09 13.95 13.11
C CYS A 69 -3.57 12.64 13.72
N LEU A 70 -2.28 12.38 13.62
CA LEU A 70 -1.68 11.10 14.03
C LEU A 70 -0.63 11.30 15.11
N PRO A 71 -0.55 10.36 16.09
CA PRO A 71 0.56 10.34 17.04
C PRO A 71 1.91 10.20 16.35
N GLU A 72 2.94 10.83 16.89
CA GLU A 72 4.32 10.82 16.39
C GLU A 72 4.84 9.41 16.08
N GLU A 73 4.57 8.46 16.94
CA GLU A 73 5.00 7.06 16.80
C GLU A 73 4.42 6.41 15.52
N ILE A 74 3.17 6.72 15.20
CA ILE A 74 2.50 6.23 13.98
C ILE A 74 3.01 6.99 12.76
N LEU A 75 3.13 8.31 12.88
CA LEU A 75 3.61 9.19 11.82
C LEU A 75 5.02 8.80 11.36
N HIS A 76 5.88 8.38 12.28
CA HIS A 76 7.26 8.06 12.02
C HIS A 76 7.57 6.56 11.90
N ARG A 77 6.57 5.71 12.01
CA ARG A 77 6.72 4.26 11.91
C ARG A 77 7.34 3.85 10.57
N LYS A 78 8.35 2.98 10.63
CA LYS A 78 8.90 2.32 9.45
C LYS A 78 7.93 1.27 8.91
N LYS A 79 7.89 1.11 7.60
CA LYS A 79 7.10 0.06 6.96
C LYS A 79 7.59 -1.31 7.44
N SER A 80 6.66 -2.11 7.97
CA SER A 80 6.92 -3.51 8.27
C SER A 80 6.48 -4.35 7.06
N PRO A 81 7.38 -5.10 6.42
CA PRO A 81 6.98 -5.99 5.33
C PRO A 81 6.12 -7.15 5.87
N TYR A 82 5.26 -7.69 5.01
CA TYR A 82 4.59 -8.94 5.30
C TYR A 82 5.62 -10.08 5.47
N PRO A 83 5.32 -11.12 6.27
CA PRO A 83 6.15 -12.31 6.34
C PRO A 83 6.39 -12.84 4.94
N LYS A 84 7.66 -13.12 4.63
CA LYS A 84 8.05 -13.60 3.31
C LYS A 84 8.01 -15.12 3.32
N THR A 85 7.58 -15.72 2.22
CA THR A 85 7.51 -17.18 2.03
C THR A 85 8.88 -17.88 2.07
N TYR A 86 9.98 -17.13 2.03
CA TYR A 86 11.35 -17.62 2.19
C TYR A 86 11.90 -17.42 3.61
N ASP A 87 11.05 -17.12 4.59
CA ASP A 87 11.45 -17.17 5.99
C ASP A 87 11.94 -18.59 6.33
N PRO A 88 13.15 -18.74 6.93
CA PRO A 88 13.71 -20.06 7.25
C PRO A 88 12.78 -20.92 8.12
N LYS A 89 12.08 -20.32 9.07
CA LYS A 89 11.11 -21.02 9.91
C LYS A 89 9.90 -21.51 9.12
N TYR A 90 9.42 -20.71 8.17
CA TYR A 90 8.34 -21.12 7.28
C TYR A 90 8.75 -22.30 6.40
N LEU A 91 9.94 -22.26 5.81
CA LEU A 91 10.48 -23.33 4.98
C LEU A 91 10.68 -24.62 5.79
N GLU A 92 11.20 -24.52 7.01
CA GLU A 92 11.37 -25.66 7.92
C GLU A 92 10.00 -26.30 8.28
N LEU A 93 9.01 -25.50 8.63
CA LEU A 93 7.67 -25.99 8.95
C LEU A 93 6.96 -26.57 7.74
N ALA A 94 7.13 -25.98 6.57
CA ALA A 94 6.56 -26.49 5.32
C ALA A 94 7.17 -27.83 4.91
N SER A 95 8.50 -27.98 5.05
CA SER A 95 9.20 -29.22 4.72
C SER A 95 8.85 -30.40 5.64
N LYS A 96 8.41 -30.14 6.87
CA LYS A 96 7.95 -31.16 7.81
C LYS A 96 6.54 -31.67 7.54
N LYS A 97 5.78 -31.00 6.67
CA LYS A 97 4.39 -31.35 6.32
C LYS A 97 4.25 -32.02 4.95
N LEU A 98 5.31 -32.06 4.17
CA LEU A 98 5.42 -32.77 2.90
C LEU A 98 6.08 -34.14 3.13
#